data_f4f71fc2208686a9371c654f079c1249
#
_entry.id   f4f71fc2208686a9371c654f079c1249
#
_cell.length_a   1.000
_cell.length_b   1.000
_cell.length_c   1.000
_cell.angle_alpha   90.00
_cell.angle_beta   90.00
_cell.angle_gamma   90.00
#
_symmetry.space_group_name_H-M   'P 1'
#
loop_
_entity.id
_entity.type
_entity.pdbx_description
1 polymer ?
#
loop_
_entity_poly.entity_id
_entity_poly.type
_entity_poly.pdbx_seq_one_letter_code
_entity_poly.pdbx_strand_id
1 'polypeptide(L)'
;KMIKLFKTTNILVLLICLIIFTLSFLSFTLLINDGVKTDKISGNVIGSTDVKEVVPNKSEVKVLDDAYFKYVNVSMLDVDFKNLKRQNSDTKGWVKVNGTNVNYPFVKANDNEYYLKHSFDKSSNKKGWVFLDYRNDIDNLSDNTIIYAHGLVNNAMFGSLRNTTKEKWYKNKDNHIIKIATENKTMLFLVFSSYTIEPESYYITDNIESDAERLNFYDILKKRSVYDYGVNLSSKDKILTLSSCYDNTKRMVLHAKLIAVK
;
A
#
# COMPACT_ATOMS: atom_id res chain seq x y z
N LYS A 1 -11.63 -63.01 -2.89
CA LYS A 1 -10.50 -62.09 -3.14
C LYS A 1 -10.95 -60.66 -3.52
N MET A 2 -11.93 -60.49 -4.43
CA MET A 2 -12.46 -59.17 -4.84
C MET A 2 -13.07 -58.35 -3.71
N ILE A 3 -13.87 -58.92 -2.81
CA ILE A 3 -14.51 -58.20 -1.69
C ILE A 3 -13.48 -57.62 -0.71
N LYS A 4 -12.35 -58.30 -0.48
CA LYS A 4 -11.26 -57.81 0.37
C LYS A 4 -10.53 -56.66 -0.27
N LEU A 5 -10.35 -56.66 -1.60
CA LEU A 5 -9.71 -55.60 -2.38
C LEU A 5 -10.58 -54.30 -2.37
N PHE A 6 -11.91 -54.47 -2.50
CA PHE A 6 -12.87 -53.33 -2.45
C PHE A 6 -12.92 -52.65 -1.07
N LYS A 7 -12.83 -53.43 0.03
CA LYS A 7 -12.76 -52.86 1.40
C LYS A 7 -11.46 -52.11 1.65
N THR A 8 -10.32 -52.63 1.18
CA THR A 8 -9.01 -51.95 1.35
C THR A 8 -8.89 -50.68 0.54
N THR A 9 -9.44 -50.62 -0.71
CA THR A 9 -9.49 -49.39 -1.53
C THR A 9 -10.33 -48.31 -0.87
N ASN A 10 -11.49 -48.66 -0.32
CA ASN A 10 -12.35 -47.69 0.38
C ASN A 10 -11.69 -47.12 1.65
N ILE A 11 -10.97 -47.95 2.41
CA ILE A 11 -10.23 -47.49 3.60
C ILE A 11 -9.09 -46.54 3.18
N LEU A 12 -8.37 -46.86 2.12
CA LEU A 12 -7.29 -46.03 1.62
C LEU A 12 -7.81 -44.65 1.17
N VAL A 13 -8.94 -44.60 0.42
CA VAL A 13 -9.60 -43.36 0.00
C VAL A 13 -10.04 -42.54 1.21
N LEU A 14 -10.63 -43.17 2.23
CA LEU A 14 -11.02 -42.47 3.46
C LEU A 14 -9.82 -41.90 4.21
N LEU A 15 -8.70 -42.60 4.27
CA LEU A 15 -7.47 -42.09 4.89
C LEU A 15 -6.89 -40.89 4.11
N ILE A 16 -6.89 -40.95 2.77
CA ILE A 16 -6.45 -39.83 1.93
C ILE A 16 -7.36 -38.61 2.13
N CYS A 17 -8.69 -38.80 2.15
CA CYS A 17 -9.64 -37.73 2.43
C CYS A 17 -9.42 -37.12 3.81
N LEU A 18 -9.16 -37.91 4.83
CA LEU A 18 -8.87 -37.45 6.19
C LEU A 18 -7.56 -36.61 6.23
N ILE A 19 -6.52 -37.07 5.56
CA ILE A 19 -5.24 -36.33 5.46
C ILE A 19 -5.46 -34.97 4.74
N ILE A 20 -6.16 -34.94 3.62
CA ILE A 20 -6.46 -33.72 2.91
C ILE A 20 -7.27 -32.77 3.79
N PHE A 21 -8.28 -33.28 4.51
CA PHE A 21 -9.10 -32.47 5.41
C PHE A 21 -8.27 -31.89 6.57
N THR A 22 -7.42 -32.71 7.21
CA THR A 22 -6.55 -32.23 8.31
C THR A 22 -5.54 -31.19 7.82
N LEU A 23 -4.92 -31.37 6.66
CA LEU A 23 -4.01 -30.39 6.06
C LEU A 23 -4.73 -29.10 5.69
N SER A 24 -5.94 -29.18 5.13
CA SER A 24 -6.76 -28.01 4.80
C SER A 24 -7.18 -27.26 6.07
N PHE A 25 -7.59 -27.98 7.12
CA PHE A 25 -7.96 -27.39 8.40
C PHE A 25 -6.75 -26.70 9.07
N LEU A 26 -5.58 -27.33 9.06
CA LEU A 26 -4.35 -26.73 9.58
C LEU A 26 -3.96 -25.47 8.80
N SER A 27 -4.04 -25.51 7.48
CA SER A 27 -3.79 -24.34 6.63
C SER A 27 -4.76 -23.20 6.93
N PHE A 28 -6.04 -23.50 7.11
CA PHE A 28 -7.08 -22.53 7.45
C PHE A 28 -6.84 -21.88 8.83
N THR A 29 -6.47 -22.67 9.84
CA THR A 29 -6.16 -22.14 11.18
C THR A 29 -4.93 -21.25 11.17
N LEU A 30 -3.89 -21.57 10.39
CA LEU A 30 -2.71 -20.71 10.21
C LEU A 30 -3.07 -19.38 9.56
N LEU A 31 -3.94 -19.38 8.55
CA LEU A 31 -4.40 -18.15 7.88
C LEU A 31 -5.20 -17.24 8.82
N ILE A 32 -6.05 -17.82 9.68
CA ILE A 32 -6.78 -17.06 10.70
C ILE A 32 -5.81 -16.46 11.71
N ASN A 33 -4.86 -17.24 12.21
CA ASN A 33 -3.87 -16.78 13.19
C ASN A 33 -3.03 -15.63 12.64
N ASP A 34 -2.59 -15.69 11.37
CA ASP A 34 -1.86 -14.60 10.72
C ASP A 34 -2.74 -13.34 10.61
N GLY A 35 -4.05 -13.49 10.35
CA GLY A 35 -4.99 -12.36 10.34
C GLY A 35 -5.14 -11.69 11.71
N VAL A 36 -5.41 -12.49 12.74
CA VAL A 36 -5.54 -12.01 14.14
C VAL A 36 -4.24 -11.35 14.60
N LYS A 37 -3.09 -11.93 14.26
CA LYS A 37 -1.78 -11.37 14.55
C LYS A 37 -1.58 -10.01 13.88
N THR A 38 -1.94 -9.88 12.60
CA THR A 38 -1.86 -8.62 11.86
C THR A 38 -2.72 -7.54 12.52
N ASP A 39 -3.97 -7.85 12.85
CA ASP A 39 -4.90 -6.90 13.48
C ASP A 39 -4.39 -6.46 14.85
N LYS A 40 -3.84 -7.37 15.64
CA LYS A 40 -3.24 -7.06 16.95
C LYS A 40 -2.01 -6.17 16.82
N ILE A 41 -1.07 -6.51 15.93
CA ILE A 41 0.15 -5.72 15.73
C ILE A 41 -0.20 -4.34 15.18
N SER A 42 -1.06 -4.23 14.16
CA SER A 42 -1.47 -2.94 13.62
C SER A 42 -2.21 -2.09 14.66
N GLY A 43 -3.10 -2.69 15.45
CA GLY A 43 -3.78 -2.01 16.55
C GLY A 43 -2.80 -1.48 17.61
N ASN A 44 -1.81 -2.27 18.00
CA ASN A 44 -0.78 -1.85 18.95
C ASN A 44 0.10 -0.71 18.39
N VAL A 45 0.59 -0.85 17.16
CA VAL A 45 1.46 0.15 16.52
C VAL A 45 0.72 1.47 16.31
N ILE A 46 -0.49 1.43 15.76
CA ILE A 46 -1.31 2.62 15.53
C ILE A 46 -1.74 3.24 16.86
N GLY A 47 -2.21 2.43 17.81
CA GLY A 47 -2.69 2.92 19.12
C GLY A 47 -1.58 3.45 20.04
N SER A 48 -0.33 3.03 19.84
CA SER A 48 0.84 3.51 20.61
C SER A 48 1.58 4.68 19.96
N THR A 49 1.21 5.07 18.73
CA THR A 49 1.85 6.16 18.00
C THR A 49 0.96 7.40 18.04
N ASP A 50 1.52 8.52 18.47
CA ASP A 50 0.82 9.82 18.35
C ASP A 50 0.86 10.26 16.89
N VAL A 51 -0.30 10.19 16.24
CA VAL A 51 -0.50 10.61 14.84
C VAL A 51 -1.62 11.63 14.82
N LYS A 52 -1.29 12.86 14.46
CA LYS A 52 -2.22 13.97 14.34
C LYS A 52 -2.33 14.47 12.92
N GLU A 53 -3.46 15.04 12.61
CA GLU A 53 -3.65 15.85 11.42
C GLU A 53 -3.64 17.31 11.81
N VAL A 54 -2.64 18.05 11.32
CA VAL A 54 -2.44 19.46 11.65
C VAL A 54 -2.52 20.28 10.36
N VAL A 55 -3.32 21.34 10.37
CA VAL A 55 -3.29 22.32 9.27
C VAL A 55 -2.05 23.20 9.50
N PRO A 56 -1.05 23.14 8.61
CA PRO A 56 0.18 23.90 8.79
C PRO A 56 -0.05 25.39 8.54
N ASN A 57 0.85 26.25 9.02
CA ASN A 57 0.89 27.62 8.58
C ASN A 57 1.21 27.66 7.07
N LYS A 58 0.52 28.54 6.34
CA LYS A 58 0.70 28.67 4.88
C LYS A 58 2.15 28.94 4.47
N SER A 59 2.88 29.68 5.29
CA SER A 59 4.30 30.01 5.06
C SER A 59 5.24 28.82 5.21
N GLU A 60 4.80 27.74 5.85
CA GLU A 60 5.58 26.52 6.05
C GLU A 60 5.39 25.49 4.91
N VAL A 61 4.38 25.69 4.05
CA VAL A 61 4.02 24.78 2.99
C VAL A 61 4.54 25.29 1.67
N LYS A 62 5.43 24.53 1.04
CA LYS A 62 5.83 24.74 -0.34
C LYS A 62 4.85 24.00 -1.26
N VAL A 63 3.98 24.76 -1.94
CA VAL A 63 3.15 24.26 -3.03
C VAL A 63 3.99 24.25 -4.31
N LEU A 64 3.96 23.12 -5.03
CA LEU A 64 4.87 22.90 -6.17
C LEU A 64 4.35 23.44 -7.50
N ASP A 65 3.05 23.76 -7.56
CA ASP A 65 2.39 24.34 -8.74
C ASP A 65 1.21 25.20 -8.27
N ASP A 66 1.08 26.43 -8.79
CA ASP A 66 0.04 27.40 -8.42
C ASP A 66 -1.39 26.84 -8.60
N ALA A 67 -1.60 25.94 -9.54
CA ALA A 67 -2.87 25.24 -9.74
C ALA A 67 -3.32 24.46 -8.47
N TYR A 68 -2.38 24.12 -7.58
CA TYR A 68 -2.64 23.38 -6.34
C TYR A 68 -2.62 24.24 -5.08
N PHE A 69 -2.53 25.57 -5.21
CA PHE A 69 -2.51 26.49 -4.05
C PHE A 69 -3.70 26.32 -3.10
N LYS A 70 -4.86 25.89 -3.62
CA LYS A 70 -6.05 25.56 -2.80
C LYS A 70 -5.80 24.47 -1.75
N TYR A 71 -4.79 23.63 -1.95
CA TYR A 71 -4.44 22.53 -1.04
C TYR A 71 -3.52 22.95 0.12
N VAL A 72 -3.07 24.22 0.16
CA VAL A 72 -2.24 24.73 1.26
C VAL A 72 -2.90 24.63 2.64
N ASN A 73 -4.22 24.59 2.68
CA ASN A 73 -5.01 24.47 3.91
C ASN A 73 -5.37 23.00 4.25
N VAL A 74 -4.92 22.02 3.46
CA VAL A 74 -5.17 20.60 3.75
C VAL A 74 -4.29 20.17 4.91
N SER A 75 -4.88 19.51 5.90
CA SER A 75 -4.14 18.99 7.04
C SER A 75 -3.05 18.00 6.59
N MET A 76 -1.88 18.12 7.19
CA MET A 76 -0.74 17.21 7.02
C MET A 76 -0.60 16.31 8.25
N LEU A 77 0.16 15.24 8.13
CA LEU A 77 0.41 14.33 9.24
C LEU A 77 1.54 14.87 10.13
N ASP A 78 1.32 14.79 11.43
CA ASP A 78 2.33 14.95 12.47
C ASP A 78 2.44 13.61 13.20
N VAL A 79 3.62 12.98 13.21
CA VAL A 79 3.84 11.59 13.64
C VAL A 79 5.02 11.49 14.58
N ASP A 80 4.85 10.81 15.71
CA ASP A 80 5.95 10.46 16.62
C ASP A 80 6.83 9.32 16.05
N PHE A 81 7.79 9.68 15.21
CA PHE A 81 8.76 8.72 14.64
C PHE A 81 9.73 8.15 15.66
N LYS A 82 10.00 8.84 16.76
CA LYS A 82 10.91 8.34 17.79
C LYS A 82 10.39 7.05 18.42
N ASN A 83 9.09 6.98 18.69
CA ASN A 83 8.46 5.77 19.21
C ASN A 83 8.43 4.65 18.17
N LEU A 84 8.08 4.96 16.93
CA LEU A 84 8.04 3.98 15.84
C LEU A 84 9.41 3.34 15.58
N LYS A 85 10.47 4.14 15.52
CA LYS A 85 11.84 3.65 15.28
C LYS A 85 12.39 2.81 16.43
N ARG A 86 11.95 3.04 17.67
CA ARG A 86 12.27 2.15 18.79
C ARG A 86 11.62 0.76 18.63
N GLN A 87 10.42 0.70 18.08
CA GLN A 87 9.72 -0.56 17.82
C GLN A 87 10.28 -1.26 16.58
N ASN A 88 10.59 -0.50 15.52
CA ASN A 88 11.23 -1.01 14.31
C ASN A 88 12.09 0.07 13.65
N SER A 89 13.42 -0.13 13.68
CA SER A 89 14.42 0.77 13.07
C SER A 89 14.28 0.92 11.54
N ASP A 90 13.61 -0.01 10.88
CA ASP A 90 13.39 0.03 9.43
C ASP A 90 12.26 1.01 9.03
N THR A 91 11.60 1.66 10.02
CA THR A 91 10.55 2.65 9.75
C THR A 91 11.09 3.81 8.94
N LYS A 92 10.39 4.12 7.83
CA LYS A 92 10.74 5.22 6.91
C LYS A 92 9.70 6.32 6.86
N GLY A 93 8.44 6.03 7.20
CA GLY A 93 7.40 7.03 7.19
C GLY A 93 6.04 6.48 7.56
N TRP A 94 5.03 7.31 7.35
CA TRP A 94 3.62 7.00 7.54
C TRP A 94 2.84 7.35 6.28
N VAL A 95 1.92 6.49 5.87
CA VAL A 95 1.02 6.71 4.73
C VAL A 95 -0.44 6.71 5.18
N LYS A 96 -1.19 7.72 4.72
CA LYS A 96 -2.65 7.79 4.87
C LYS A 96 -3.29 8.11 3.54
N VAL A 97 -4.33 7.36 3.17
CA VAL A 97 -5.16 7.60 1.97
C VAL A 97 -6.56 8.00 2.41
N ASN A 98 -6.97 9.20 2.09
CA ASN A 98 -8.29 9.71 2.46
C ASN A 98 -9.42 8.82 1.92
N GLY A 99 -10.49 8.65 2.71
CA GLY A 99 -11.64 7.83 2.33
C GLY A 99 -11.37 6.32 2.23
N THR A 100 -10.26 5.85 2.83
CA THR A 100 -9.90 4.43 2.96
C THR A 100 -9.45 4.10 4.38
N ASN A 101 -9.16 2.81 4.65
CA ASN A 101 -8.57 2.39 5.93
C ASN A 101 -7.03 2.43 5.90
N VAL A 102 -6.42 2.87 4.81
CA VAL A 102 -4.95 2.99 4.74
C VAL A 102 -4.49 4.12 5.64
N ASN A 103 -3.88 3.74 6.76
CA ASN A 103 -3.32 4.65 7.76
C ASN A 103 -2.27 3.88 8.58
N TYR A 104 -1.07 3.74 8.02
CA TYR A 104 -0.03 2.83 8.53
C TYR A 104 1.36 3.43 8.46
N PRO A 105 2.25 3.11 9.42
CA PRO A 105 3.69 3.29 9.21
C PRO A 105 4.16 2.34 8.10
N PHE A 106 5.08 2.81 7.27
CA PHE A 106 5.75 1.96 6.30
C PHE A 106 7.24 1.83 6.63
N VAL A 107 7.76 0.66 6.31
CA VAL A 107 9.13 0.24 6.57
C VAL A 107 9.92 0.06 5.27
N LYS A 108 11.23 -0.14 5.34
CA LYS A 108 12.06 -0.48 4.17
C LYS A 108 13.09 -1.53 4.57
N ALA A 109 13.14 -2.61 3.80
CA ALA A 109 14.21 -3.61 3.87
C ALA A 109 15.22 -3.41 2.73
N ASN A 110 16.19 -4.33 2.62
CA ASN A 110 17.16 -4.36 1.52
C ASN A 110 16.62 -5.04 0.25
N ASP A 111 15.39 -5.54 0.29
CA ASP A 111 14.68 -6.20 -0.81
C ASP A 111 13.18 -5.95 -0.72
N ASN A 112 12.41 -6.41 -1.73
CA ASN A 112 10.96 -6.32 -1.76
C ASN A 112 10.26 -7.61 -1.29
N GLU A 113 10.99 -8.57 -0.67
CA GLU A 113 10.48 -9.87 -0.24
C GLU A 113 10.25 -9.95 1.27
N TYR A 114 11.12 -9.33 2.07
CA TYR A 114 11.14 -9.47 3.52
C TYR A 114 9.77 -9.12 4.14
N TYR A 115 9.27 -7.91 3.89
CA TYR A 115 8.01 -7.43 4.46
C TYR A 115 6.76 -7.96 3.77
N LEU A 116 6.88 -8.77 2.72
CA LEU A 116 5.76 -9.60 2.24
C LEU A 116 5.40 -10.73 3.22
N LYS A 117 6.34 -11.12 4.08
CA LYS A 117 6.22 -12.29 4.98
C LYS A 117 6.54 -11.97 6.44
N HIS A 118 6.69 -10.68 6.79
CA HIS A 118 6.99 -10.23 8.14
C HIS A 118 6.12 -9.02 8.53
N SER A 119 5.66 -9.02 9.77
CA SER A 119 4.91 -7.90 10.37
C SER A 119 5.85 -6.74 10.74
N PHE A 120 5.26 -5.64 11.24
CA PHE A 120 6.01 -4.47 11.71
C PHE A 120 7.07 -4.81 12.77
N ASP A 121 6.77 -5.71 13.68
CA ASP A 121 7.68 -6.19 14.72
C ASP A 121 8.73 -7.22 14.22
N LYS A 122 8.87 -7.37 12.91
CA LYS A 122 9.76 -8.33 12.24
C LYS A 122 9.42 -9.80 12.48
N SER A 123 8.32 -10.11 13.15
CA SER A 123 7.87 -11.48 13.33
C SER A 123 7.30 -12.04 12.02
N SER A 124 7.53 -13.36 11.77
CA SER A 124 6.99 -14.04 10.58
C SER A 124 5.47 -13.94 10.53
N ASN A 125 4.94 -13.50 9.39
CA ASN A 125 3.51 -13.33 9.13
C ASN A 125 3.26 -13.27 7.62
N LYS A 126 2.50 -14.19 7.07
CA LYS A 126 2.17 -14.23 5.62
C LYS A 126 1.32 -13.05 5.15
N LYS A 127 0.74 -12.26 6.06
CA LYS A 127 0.01 -11.01 5.72
C LYS A 127 0.95 -9.82 5.53
N GLY A 128 2.23 -9.96 5.87
CA GLY A 128 3.25 -8.94 5.67
C GLY A 128 2.97 -7.62 6.38
N TRP A 129 3.63 -6.58 5.91
CA TRP A 129 3.45 -5.19 6.36
C TRP A 129 3.51 -4.22 5.17
N VAL A 130 3.21 -2.94 5.39
CA VAL A 130 3.35 -1.85 4.41
C VAL A 130 4.82 -1.48 4.27
N PHE A 131 5.38 -1.51 3.05
CA PHE A 131 6.80 -1.25 2.84
C PHE A 131 7.11 -0.44 1.57
N LEU A 132 8.18 0.36 1.66
CA LEU A 132 8.75 1.12 0.56
C LEU A 132 9.61 0.21 -0.32
N ASP A 133 9.55 0.39 -1.63
CA ASP A 133 10.44 -0.30 -2.57
C ASP A 133 11.90 -0.08 -2.19
N TYR A 134 12.70 -1.15 -2.21
CA TYR A 134 14.10 -1.09 -1.77
C TYR A 134 14.97 -0.13 -2.62
N ARG A 135 14.58 0.15 -3.86
CA ARG A 135 15.25 1.09 -4.76
C ARG A 135 14.99 2.56 -4.40
N ASN A 136 13.83 2.83 -3.81
CA ASN A 136 13.41 4.20 -3.53
C ASN A 136 14.07 4.78 -2.27
N ASP A 137 14.32 6.09 -2.32
CA ASP A 137 14.63 6.93 -1.17
C ASP A 137 13.46 7.89 -0.95
N ILE A 138 12.84 7.83 0.24
CA ILE A 138 11.66 8.68 0.54
C ILE A 138 12.07 10.13 0.84
N ASP A 139 13.30 10.37 1.23
CA ASP A 139 13.82 11.71 1.47
C ASP A 139 14.27 12.40 0.16
N ASN A 140 14.76 11.61 -0.81
CA ASN A 140 15.12 12.07 -2.16
C ASN A 140 14.27 11.32 -3.19
N LEU A 141 13.02 11.78 -3.37
CA LEU A 141 12.03 11.07 -4.18
C LEU A 141 12.54 10.75 -5.60
N SER A 142 12.50 9.49 -5.98
CA SER A 142 12.62 9.02 -7.35
C SER A 142 11.53 9.62 -8.24
N ASP A 143 11.56 9.41 -9.55
CA ASP A 143 10.47 9.84 -10.44
C ASP A 143 9.15 9.19 -10.02
N ASN A 144 9.22 7.91 -9.62
CA ASN A 144 8.11 7.16 -9.05
C ASN A 144 8.55 6.50 -7.73
N THR A 145 7.96 6.93 -6.63
CA THR A 145 8.13 6.32 -5.31
C THR A 145 7.05 5.26 -5.09
N ILE A 146 7.43 4.05 -4.71
CA ILE A 146 6.52 2.92 -4.70
C ILE A 146 6.39 2.36 -3.28
N ILE A 147 5.15 2.22 -2.80
CA ILE A 147 4.84 1.58 -1.52
C ILE A 147 3.93 0.38 -1.79
N TYR A 148 4.27 -0.75 -1.18
CA TYR A 148 3.56 -2.01 -1.31
C TYR A 148 2.89 -2.43 -0.02
N ALA A 149 1.81 -3.19 -0.14
CA ALA A 149 1.26 -4.00 0.94
C ALA A 149 0.30 -5.06 0.39
N HIS A 150 0.02 -6.09 1.16
CA HIS A 150 -1.06 -7.02 0.82
C HIS A 150 -2.43 -6.35 0.87
N GLY A 151 -3.32 -6.70 -0.06
CA GLY A 151 -4.73 -6.29 -0.08
C GLY A 151 -5.60 -7.28 0.67
N LEU A 152 -5.75 -7.14 1.99
CA LEU A 152 -6.50 -8.10 2.80
C LEU A 152 -8.02 -7.94 2.62
N VAL A 153 -8.75 -9.07 2.72
CA VAL A 153 -10.21 -9.12 2.51
C VAL A 153 -10.96 -8.28 3.54
N ASN A 154 -10.47 -8.22 4.78
CA ASN A 154 -11.03 -7.41 5.87
C ASN A 154 -10.74 -5.90 5.76
N ASN A 155 -10.26 -5.42 4.59
CA ASN A 155 -9.83 -4.05 4.32
C ASN A 155 -8.58 -3.58 5.08
N ALA A 156 -7.90 -4.46 5.80
CA ALA A 156 -6.61 -4.14 6.42
C ALA A 156 -5.50 -4.00 5.37
N MET A 157 -4.38 -3.43 5.79
CA MET A 157 -3.27 -3.07 4.93
C MET A 157 -3.77 -2.26 3.71
N PHE A 158 -3.48 -2.69 2.48
CA PHE A 158 -3.97 -2.02 1.27
C PHE A 158 -5.31 -2.60 0.76
N GLY A 159 -5.99 -3.45 1.53
CA GLY A 159 -7.25 -4.04 1.13
C GLY A 159 -8.35 -3.04 0.77
N SER A 160 -8.42 -1.91 1.50
CA SER A 160 -9.40 -0.86 1.24
C SER A 160 -9.10 0.00 0.00
N LEU A 161 -7.91 -0.09 -0.61
CA LEU A 161 -7.60 0.60 -1.88
C LEU A 161 -8.55 0.19 -3.00
N ARG A 162 -9.15 -1.02 -2.94
CA ARG A 162 -10.21 -1.43 -3.89
C ARG A 162 -11.40 -0.45 -3.95
N ASN A 163 -11.59 0.39 -2.93
CA ASN A 163 -12.65 1.38 -2.93
C ASN A 163 -12.35 2.56 -3.86
N THR A 164 -11.07 2.80 -4.21
CA THR A 164 -10.66 3.94 -5.05
C THR A 164 -11.14 3.82 -6.50
N THR A 165 -11.50 2.61 -6.96
CA THR A 165 -12.13 2.37 -8.26
C THR A 165 -13.66 2.44 -8.22
N LYS A 166 -14.27 2.77 -7.06
CA LYS A 166 -15.71 2.91 -6.92
C LYS A 166 -16.14 4.36 -7.09
N GLU A 167 -17.24 4.57 -7.78
CA GLU A 167 -17.80 5.90 -8.04
C GLU A 167 -18.02 6.73 -6.77
N LYS A 168 -18.50 6.10 -5.68
CA LYS A 168 -18.71 6.76 -4.39
C LYS A 168 -17.42 7.40 -3.83
N TRP A 169 -16.28 6.71 -3.97
CA TRP A 169 -15.00 7.24 -3.52
C TRP A 169 -14.51 8.35 -4.44
N TYR A 170 -14.59 8.15 -5.75
CA TYR A 170 -14.17 9.10 -6.77
C TYR A 170 -14.95 10.42 -6.74
N LYS A 171 -16.27 10.38 -6.52
CA LYS A 171 -17.11 11.60 -6.47
C LYS A 171 -16.76 12.53 -5.30
N ASN A 172 -16.21 12.02 -4.20
CA ASN A 172 -15.75 12.85 -3.10
C ASN A 172 -14.28 13.27 -3.35
N LYS A 173 -14.08 14.50 -3.79
CA LYS A 173 -12.75 15.04 -4.13
C LYS A 173 -11.80 15.12 -2.93
N ASP A 174 -12.29 15.18 -1.69
CA ASP A 174 -11.46 15.15 -0.50
C ASP A 174 -10.75 13.80 -0.30
N ASN A 175 -11.29 12.75 -0.93
CA ASN A 175 -10.65 11.42 -0.94
C ASN A 175 -9.39 11.36 -1.81
N HIS A 176 -9.24 12.27 -2.79
CA HIS A 176 -8.15 12.23 -3.77
C HIS A 176 -6.78 12.62 -3.18
N ILE A 177 -6.67 12.74 -1.87
CA ILE A 177 -5.43 13.12 -1.18
C ILE A 177 -4.80 11.91 -0.50
N ILE A 178 -3.50 11.73 -0.77
CA ILE A 178 -2.62 10.84 -0.02
C ILE A 178 -1.67 11.70 0.80
N LYS A 179 -1.54 11.38 2.07
CA LYS A 179 -0.65 12.06 3.02
C LYS A 179 0.51 11.13 3.35
N ILE A 180 1.72 11.65 3.21
CA ILE A 180 2.95 10.97 3.63
C ILE A 180 3.63 11.84 4.68
N ALA A 181 4.05 11.23 5.78
CA ALA A 181 4.98 11.83 6.72
C ALA A 181 6.26 11.00 6.79
N THR A 182 7.39 11.66 6.89
CA THR A 182 8.69 11.10 7.27
C THR A 182 9.21 11.85 8.49
N GLU A 183 10.35 11.45 9.03
CA GLU A 183 11.00 12.18 10.14
C GLU A 183 11.36 13.63 9.75
N ASN A 184 11.63 13.87 8.45
CA ASN A 184 12.20 15.13 7.97
C ASN A 184 11.16 16.04 7.27
N LYS A 185 10.05 15.49 6.78
CA LYS A 185 9.07 16.25 5.99
C LYS A 185 7.71 15.57 5.95
N THR A 186 6.71 16.37 5.65
CA THR A 186 5.37 15.88 5.32
C THR A 186 4.99 16.29 3.91
N MET A 187 4.23 15.45 3.22
CA MET A 187 3.94 15.59 1.80
C MET A 187 2.48 15.30 1.50
N LEU A 188 1.91 16.08 0.58
CA LEU A 188 0.59 15.82 0.01
C LEU A 188 0.73 15.37 -1.44
N PHE A 189 0.05 14.30 -1.77
CA PHE A 189 -0.05 13.78 -3.13
C PHE A 189 -1.50 13.80 -3.58
N LEU A 190 -1.75 14.25 -4.82
CA LEU A 190 -3.08 14.28 -5.44
C LEU A 190 -3.23 13.11 -6.41
N VAL A 191 -4.23 12.28 -6.18
CA VAL A 191 -4.50 11.10 -7.02
C VAL A 191 -4.83 11.53 -8.44
N PHE A 192 -4.20 10.87 -9.41
CA PHE A 192 -4.46 11.07 -10.84
C PHE A 192 -4.83 9.79 -11.59
N SER A 193 -4.63 8.62 -10.97
CA SER A 193 -4.96 7.34 -11.61
C SER A 193 -5.25 6.25 -10.57
N SER A 194 -6.28 5.44 -10.83
CA SER A 194 -6.68 4.31 -10.00
C SER A 194 -7.26 3.21 -10.89
N TYR A 195 -6.71 1.99 -10.81
CA TYR A 195 -7.12 0.85 -11.63
C TYR A 195 -6.72 -0.49 -11.01
N THR A 196 -7.24 -1.56 -11.60
CA THR A 196 -6.85 -2.94 -11.32
C THR A 196 -6.18 -3.53 -12.55
N ILE A 197 -5.06 -4.23 -12.39
CA ILE A 197 -4.28 -4.81 -13.49
C ILE A 197 -3.73 -6.19 -13.11
N GLU A 198 -3.45 -7.03 -14.09
CA GLU A 198 -2.65 -8.24 -13.89
C GLU A 198 -1.22 -7.88 -13.46
N PRO A 199 -0.50 -8.80 -12.78
CA PRO A 199 0.86 -8.53 -12.36
C PRO A 199 1.77 -8.19 -13.55
N GLU A 200 2.35 -7.00 -13.54
CA GLU A 200 3.34 -6.54 -14.51
C GLU A 200 4.35 -5.61 -13.83
N SER A 201 5.50 -5.38 -14.46
CA SER A 201 6.58 -4.55 -13.93
C SER A 201 6.53 -3.08 -14.40
N TYR A 202 5.78 -2.76 -15.45
CA TYR A 202 5.83 -1.44 -16.08
C TYR A 202 5.51 -0.30 -15.11
N TYR A 203 4.42 -0.39 -14.35
CA TYR A 203 3.98 0.70 -13.45
C TYR A 203 4.85 0.87 -12.20
N ILE A 204 5.78 -0.06 -11.94
CA ILE A 204 6.76 0.01 -10.84
C ILE A 204 8.16 0.43 -11.30
N THR A 205 8.28 1.07 -12.47
CA THR A 205 9.51 1.77 -12.89
C THR A 205 9.73 2.95 -11.95
N ASP A 206 10.90 3.05 -11.34
CA ASP A 206 11.23 4.04 -10.30
C ASP A 206 11.96 5.27 -10.83
N ASN A 207 12.89 5.11 -11.77
CA ASN A 207 13.63 6.18 -12.44
C ASN A 207 13.46 6.07 -13.95
N ILE A 208 13.24 7.20 -14.61
CA ILE A 208 12.96 7.29 -16.04
C ILE A 208 13.98 8.24 -16.68
N GLU A 209 14.66 7.77 -17.73
CA GLU A 209 15.87 8.41 -18.26
C GLU A 209 15.59 9.79 -18.89
N SER A 210 14.47 9.94 -19.62
CA SER A 210 14.18 11.17 -20.36
C SER A 210 12.83 11.78 -20.02
N ASP A 211 12.69 13.10 -20.26
CA ASP A 211 11.44 13.81 -20.09
C ASP A 211 10.33 13.27 -21.00
N ALA A 212 10.66 12.85 -22.21
CA ALA A 212 9.70 12.28 -23.15
C ALA A 212 9.17 10.93 -22.68
N GLU A 213 10.05 10.05 -22.19
CA GLU A 213 9.66 8.75 -21.60
C GLU A 213 8.85 8.94 -20.34
N ARG A 214 9.19 9.92 -19.50
CA ARG A 214 8.43 10.24 -18.29
C ARG A 214 7.01 10.70 -18.60
N LEU A 215 6.84 11.58 -19.57
CA LEU A 215 5.50 12.02 -20.02
C LEU A 215 4.69 10.86 -20.61
N ASN A 216 5.32 10.02 -21.44
CA ASN A 216 4.68 8.81 -21.98
C ASN A 216 4.27 7.83 -20.86
N PHE A 217 5.13 7.63 -19.88
CA PHE A 217 4.84 6.79 -18.72
C PHE A 217 3.60 7.32 -17.97
N TYR A 218 3.56 8.61 -17.65
CA TYR A 218 2.41 9.22 -16.97
C TYR A 218 1.12 9.14 -17.79
N ASP A 219 1.21 9.32 -19.11
CA ASP A 219 0.05 9.21 -20.02
C ASP A 219 -0.51 7.78 -20.02
N ILE A 220 0.35 6.76 -20.04
CA ILE A 220 -0.07 5.36 -19.94
C ILE A 220 -0.76 5.10 -18.59
N LEU A 221 -0.20 5.57 -17.47
CA LEU A 221 -0.82 5.40 -16.16
C LEU A 221 -2.19 6.09 -16.08
N LYS A 222 -2.33 7.28 -16.66
CA LYS A 222 -3.63 7.99 -16.75
C LYS A 222 -4.65 7.23 -17.58
N LYS A 223 -4.26 6.71 -18.75
CA LYS A 223 -5.15 5.95 -19.65
C LYS A 223 -5.67 4.64 -19.04
N ARG A 224 -4.95 4.04 -18.10
CA ARG A 224 -5.38 2.86 -17.36
C ARG A 224 -6.42 3.15 -16.29
N SER A 225 -6.55 4.40 -15.88
CA SER A 225 -7.43 4.81 -14.79
C SER A 225 -8.89 4.58 -15.10
N VAL A 226 -9.65 4.07 -14.11
CA VAL A 226 -11.11 3.90 -14.21
C VAL A 226 -11.83 5.24 -14.35
N TYR A 227 -11.25 6.30 -13.77
CA TYR A 227 -11.81 7.66 -13.79
C TYR A 227 -10.75 8.68 -14.21
N ASP A 228 -11.19 9.76 -14.86
CA ASP A 228 -10.34 10.92 -15.08
C ASP A 228 -10.39 11.88 -13.88
N TYR A 229 -9.26 12.07 -13.24
CA TYR A 229 -9.11 12.96 -12.08
C TYR A 229 -8.83 14.42 -12.48
N GLY A 230 -8.63 14.72 -13.76
CA GLY A 230 -8.34 16.04 -14.27
C GLY A 230 -6.99 16.60 -13.79
N VAL A 231 -6.04 15.76 -13.43
CA VAL A 231 -4.71 16.16 -12.95
C VAL A 231 -3.74 16.24 -14.13
N ASN A 232 -3.09 17.40 -14.29
CA ASN A 232 -2.04 17.60 -15.27
C ASN A 232 -0.69 17.16 -14.69
N LEU A 233 0.12 16.50 -15.54
CA LEU A 233 1.45 16.03 -15.22
C LEU A 233 2.48 16.63 -16.18
N SER A 234 3.63 17.02 -15.64
CA SER A 234 4.80 17.46 -16.36
C SER A 234 5.96 16.47 -16.14
N SER A 235 6.98 16.53 -16.97
CA SER A 235 8.17 15.68 -16.83
C SER A 235 8.97 15.93 -15.53
N LYS A 236 8.71 17.04 -14.85
CA LYS A 236 9.38 17.42 -13.58
C LYS A 236 8.64 16.93 -12.34
N ASP A 237 7.44 16.39 -12.52
CA ASP A 237 6.63 15.94 -11.40
C ASP A 237 7.18 14.64 -10.79
N LYS A 238 7.06 14.52 -9.48
CA LYS A 238 7.31 13.30 -8.74
C LYS A 238 5.99 12.64 -8.42
N ILE A 239 5.93 11.32 -8.60
CA ILE A 239 4.71 10.55 -8.32
C ILE A 239 4.93 9.52 -7.23
N LEU A 240 3.82 9.14 -6.60
CA LEU A 240 3.69 8.06 -5.64
C LEU A 240 2.82 6.97 -6.26
N THR A 241 3.28 5.73 -6.16
CA THR A 241 2.52 4.54 -6.52
C THR A 241 2.24 3.69 -5.27
N LEU A 242 0.97 3.44 -4.98
CA LEU A 242 0.55 2.44 -4.01
C LEU A 242 0.11 1.19 -4.77
N SER A 243 0.76 0.05 -4.50
CA SER A 243 0.47 -1.21 -5.18
C SER A 243 0.12 -2.30 -4.19
N SER A 244 -1.02 -2.96 -4.39
CA SER A 244 -1.44 -4.07 -3.55
C SER A 244 -1.86 -5.28 -4.36
N CYS A 245 -1.69 -6.47 -3.77
CA CYS A 245 -2.38 -7.66 -4.27
C CYS A 245 -3.88 -7.46 -4.06
N TYR A 246 -4.66 -7.45 -5.16
CA TYR A 246 -6.12 -7.37 -5.10
C TYR A 246 -6.74 -8.75 -4.85
N ASP A 247 -6.25 -9.72 -5.59
CA ASP A 247 -6.46 -11.16 -5.44
C ASP A 247 -5.18 -11.90 -5.90
N ASN A 248 -5.24 -13.21 -6.08
CA ASN A 248 -4.07 -13.98 -6.53
C ASN A 248 -3.61 -13.63 -7.94
N THR A 249 -4.44 -12.97 -8.75
CA THR A 249 -4.21 -12.70 -10.18
C THR A 249 -4.08 -11.24 -10.50
N LYS A 250 -4.53 -10.32 -9.64
CA LYS A 250 -4.60 -8.89 -9.94
C LYS A 250 -3.90 -8.03 -8.89
N ARG A 251 -3.55 -6.82 -9.30
CA ARG A 251 -3.03 -5.74 -8.45
C ARG A 251 -3.98 -4.57 -8.47
N MET A 252 -4.27 -4.00 -7.30
CA MET A 252 -4.90 -2.70 -7.17
C MET A 252 -3.81 -1.64 -7.13
N VAL A 253 -3.87 -0.66 -8.04
CA VAL A 253 -2.84 0.37 -8.19
C VAL A 253 -3.47 1.75 -8.09
N LEU A 254 -2.82 2.62 -7.31
CA LEU A 254 -3.20 4.01 -7.12
C LEU A 254 -1.98 4.89 -7.34
N HIS A 255 -2.07 5.85 -8.27
CA HIS A 255 -1.00 6.80 -8.54
C HIS A 255 -1.40 8.21 -8.15
N ALA A 256 -0.46 8.95 -7.57
CA ALA A 256 -0.69 10.32 -7.15
C ALA A 256 0.53 11.21 -7.42
N LYS A 257 0.28 12.48 -7.79
CA LYS A 257 1.28 13.52 -8.03
C LYS A 257 1.61 14.24 -6.74
N LEU A 258 2.89 14.49 -6.47
CA LEU A 258 3.32 15.37 -5.38
C LEU A 258 2.88 16.80 -5.65
N ILE A 259 2.13 17.41 -4.72
CA ILE A 259 1.58 18.76 -4.87
C ILE A 259 2.07 19.73 -3.80
N ALA A 260 2.43 19.26 -2.62
CA ALA A 260 2.90 20.12 -1.52
C ALA A 260 3.84 19.38 -0.58
N VAL A 261 4.78 20.12 0.02
CA VAL A 261 5.78 19.64 0.99
C VAL A 261 5.90 20.66 2.13
N LYS A 262 6.00 20.13 3.36
CA LYS A 262 6.40 20.89 4.56
C LYS A 262 7.60 20.22 5.21
#